data_c0e78a56cbc0a1ba4a0a5e5c2e21f6ac
#
_entry.id   c0e78a56cbc0a1ba4a0a5e5c2e21f6ac
#
_cell.length_a   1.000
_cell.length_b   1.000
_cell.length_c   1.000
_cell.angle_alpha   90.00
_cell.angle_beta   90.00
_cell.angle_gamma   90.00
#
_symmetry.space_group_name_H-M   'P 1'
#
loop_
_entity.id
_entity.type
_entity.pdbx_description
1 polymer ?
#
loop_
_entity_poly.entity_id
_entity_poly.type
_entity_poly.pdbx_seq_one_letter_code
_entity_poly.pdbx_strand_id
1 'polypeptide(L)'
;MPRITRKRAISANPEDVWRLISDPHSLPRWWPRTSRVENVERKSGGRRSQWTKVLETAEGRGVRADFRCLSSAENERYVWEQDLEGTPFARHLRSARIEIALRPEGEGTRVDLSSVQSLKGMSRLGSPMMRRGQRETLDEALDGIERALT
;
A
#
# COMPACT_ATOMS: atom_id res chain seq x y z
N MET A 1 -11.87 -11.65 7.91
CA MET A 1 -10.64 -11.21 7.25
C MET A 1 -9.82 -10.37 8.19
N PRO A 2 -8.55 -10.74 8.46
CA PRO A 2 -7.72 -9.91 9.32
C PRO A 2 -7.47 -8.54 8.67
N ARG A 3 -7.71 -7.52 9.46
CA ARG A 3 -7.48 -6.13 9.04
C ARG A 3 -6.58 -5.47 10.09
N ILE A 4 -5.54 -4.81 9.63
CA ILE A 4 -4.66 -4.02 10.49
C ILE A 4 -4.68 -2.60 9.97
N THR A 5 -4.96 -1.66 10.84
CA THR A 5 -5.04 -0.24 10.49
C THR A 5 -4.08 0.57 11.34
N ARG A 6 -3.32 1.45 10.68
CA ARG A 6 -2.49 2.45 11.34
C ARG A 6 -2.91 3.83 10.86
N LYS A 7 -2.86 4.80 11.74
CA LYS A 7 -3.37 6.15 11.49
C LYS A 7 -2.29 7.17 11.82
N ARG A 8 -2.27 8.25 11.05
CA ARG A 8 -1.35 9.36 11.32
C ARG A 8 -1.92 10.68 10.80
N ALA A 9 -1.68 11.73 11.57
CA ALA A 9 -1.93 13.09 11.12
C ALA A 9 -0.70 13.58 10.36
N ILE A 10 -0.89 13.99 9.11
CA ILE A 10 0.17 14.47 8.22
C ILE A 10 0.00 15.98 8.04
N SER A 11 1.11 16.75 8.14
CA SER A 11 1.11 18.20 7.97
C SER A 11 1.14 18.58 6.49
N ALA A 12 0.17 18.10 5.73
CA ALA A 12 -0.02 18.42 4.32
C ALA A 12 -1.51 18.34 4.03
N ASN A 13 -1.97 19.13 3.05
CA ASN A 13 -3.39 19.09 2.70
C ASN A 13 -3.76 17.79 1.95
N PRO A 14 -5.05 17.41 1.92
CA PRO A 14 -5.46 16.16 1.28
C PRO A 14 -5.08 16.07 -0.19
N GLU A 15 -5.04 17.19 -0.91
CA GLU A 15 -4.66 17.19 -2.33
C GLU A 15 -3.22 16.77 -2.53
N ASP A 16 -2.32 17.25 -1.69
CA ASP A 16 -0.90 16.91 -1.78
C ASP A 16 -0.66 15.45 -1.39
N VAL A 17 -1.34 14.97 -0.34
CA VAL A 17 -1.28 13.56 0.05
C VAL A 17 -1.81 12.70 -1.09
N TRP A 18 -2.93 13.09 -1.69
CA TRP A 18 -3.54 12.37 -2.79
C TRP A 18 -2.60 12.23 -3.99
N ARG A 19 -1.94 13.31 -4.38
CA ARG A 19 -0.98 13.27 -5.50
C ARG A 19 0.13 12.26 -5.27
N LEU A 20 0.57 12.14 -4.02
CA LEU A 20 1.62 11.20 -3.68
C LEU A 20 1.11 9.75 -3.71
N ILE A 21 -0.01 9.46 -3.05
CA ILE A 21 -0.46 8.09 -2.85
C ILE A 21 -1.16 7.49 -4.07
N SER A 22 -1.74 8.31 -4.92
CA SER A 22 -2.49 7.86 -6.09
C SER A 22 -1.63 7.69 -7.34
N ASP A 23 -0.36 8.04 -7.28
CA ASP A 23 0.57 7.88 -8.39
C ASP A 23 1.51 6.71 -8.12
N PRO A 24 1.38 5.59 -8.86
CA PRO A 24 2.26 4.43 -8.66
C PRO A 24 3.75 4.76 -8.82
N HIS A 25 4.10 5.74 -9.66
CA HIS A 25 5.50 6.15 -9.83
C HIS A 25 6.10 6.75 -8.56
N SER A 26 5.27 7.23 -7.63
CA SER A 26 5.73 7.81 -6.38
C SER A 26 5.97 6.77 -5.28
N LEU A 27 5.57 5.51 -5.48
CA LEU A 27 5.72 4.47 -4.45
C LEU A 27 7.14 4.34 -3.89
N PRO A 28 8.21 4.42 -4.68
CA PRO A 28 9.56 4.35 -4.10
C PRO A 28 9.87 5.47 -3.09
N ARG A 29 9.12 6.57 -3.15
CA ARG A 29 9.32 7.70 -2.24
C ARG A 29 8.72 7.48 -0.87
N TRP A 30 7.69 6.63 -0.75
CA TRP A 30 6.97 6.50 0.51
C TRP A 30 6.68 5.07 0.95
N TRP A 31 6.51 4.11 0.03
CA TRP A 31 6.29 2.72 0.42
C TRP A 31 7.62 2.04 0.74
N PRO A 32 7.74 1.36 1.90
CA PRO A 32 9.03 0.77 2.30
C PRO A 32 9.51 -0.31 1.33
N ARG A 33 10.83 -0.41 1.20
CA ARG A 33 11.51 -1.44 0.43
C ARG A 33 11.11 -1.50 -1.05
N THR A 34 10.57 -0.43 -1.59
CA THR A 34 10.26 -0.34 -3.00
C THR A 34 11.39 0.36 -3.72
N SER A 35 12.13 -0.37 -4.57
CA SER A 35 13.26 0.22 -5.29
C SER A 35 12.80 0.97 -6.53
N ARG A 36 11.85 0.41 -7.27
CA ARG A 36 11.28 1.07 -8.45
C ARG A 36 9.90 0.51 -8.78
N VAL A 37 9.21 1.18 -9.69
CA VAL A 37 7.92 0.75 -10.22
C VAL A 37 8.06 0.65 -11.73
N GLU A 38 7.53 -0.41 -12.31
CA GLU A 38 7.59 -0.69 -13.74
C GLU A 38 6.18 -0.96 -14.29
N ASN A 39 6.04 -0.93 -15.60
CA ASN A 39 4.81 -1.33 -16.31
C ASN A 39 3.55 -0.61 -15.81
N VAL A 40 3.67 0.68 -15.55
CA VAL A 40 2.52 1.46 -15.08
C VAL A 40 1.55 1.70 -16.23
N GLU A 41 0.32 1.20 -16.06
CA GLU A 41 -0.80 1.51 -16.95
C GLU A 41 -1.82 2.32 -16.14
N ARG A 42 -2.01 3.58 -16.53
CA ARG A 42 -2.96 4.47 -15.84
C ARG A 42 -4.23 4.58 -16.67
N LYS A 43 -5.35 4.31 -16.02
CA LYS A 43 -6.68 4.48 -16.59
C LYS A 43 -7.30 5.77 -16.08
N SER A 44 -8.27 6.31 -16.82
CA SER A 44 -8.98 7.52 -16.43
C SER A 44 -9.54 7.43 -15.01
N GLY A 45 -9.28 8.46 -14.19
CA GLY A 45 -9.71 8.50 -12.80
C GLY A 45 -8.94 7.59 -11.86
N GLY A 46 -7.83 7.01 -12.31
CA GLY A 46 -7.00 6.10 -11.50
C GLY A 46 -7.55 4.69 -11.37
N ARG A 47 -8.81 4.46 -11.74
CA ARG A 47 -9.41 3.13 -11.68
C ARG A 47 -8.76 2.19 -12.67
N ARG A 48 -8.57 0.93 -12.27
CA ARG A 48 -7.96 -0.14 -13.07
C ARG A 48 -6.52 0.15 -13.46
N SER A 49 -5.87 1.14 -12.82
CA SER A 49 -4.44 1.33 -13.00
C SER A 49 -3.71 0.07 -12.54
N GLN A 50 -2.68 -0.30 -13.26
CA GLN A 50 -1.86 -1.48 -12.96
C GLN A 50 -0.40 -1.07 -12.90
N TRP A 51 0.37 -1.73 -12.05
CA TRP A 51 1.80 -1.48 -11.94
C TRP A 51 2.51 -2.68 -11.34
N THR A 52 3.82 -2.73 -11.55
CA THR A 52 4.69 -3.73 -10.94
C THR A 52 5.66 -3.03 -10.00
N LYS A 53 5.66 -3.42 -8.73
CA LYS A 53 6.68 -2.97 -7.79
C LYS A 53 7.86 -3.92 -7.82
N VAL A 54 9.06 -3.36 -7.78
CA VAL A 54 10.27 -4.13 -7.57
C VAL A 54 10.73 -3.87 -6.14
N LEU A 55 10.71 -4.93 -5.34
CA LEU A 55 11.09 -4.89 -3.94
C LEU A 55 12.55 -5.35 -3.82
N GLU A 56 13.32 -4.67 -3.01
CA GLU A 56 14.67 -5.13 -2.70
C GLU A 56 14.64 -6.09 -1.52
N THR A 57 15.30 -7.23 -1.69
CA THR A 57 15.52 -8.15 -0.59
C THR A 57 16.88 -7.85 0.07
N ALA A 58 17.10 -8.41 1.26
CA ALA A 58 18.36 -8.26 1.97
C ALA A 58 19.56 -8.79 1.17
N GLU A 59 19.30 -9.64 0.19
CA GLU A 59 20.32 -10.26 -0.68
C GLU A 59 20.55 -9.47 -1.97
N GLY A 60 19.92 -8.31 -2.13
CA GLY A 60 20.03 -7.47 -3.31
C GLY A 60 19.27 -7.97 -4.52
N ARG A 61 18.40 -8.96 -4.36
CA ARG A 61 17.56 -9.48 -5.45
C ARG A 61 16.28 -8.70 -5.54
N GLY A 62 15.90 -8.30 -6.74
CA GLY A 62 14.60 -7.69 -7.00
C GLY A 62 13.50 -8.75 -6.99
N VAL A 63 12.49 -8.56 -6.17
CA VAL A 63 11.27 -9.36 -6.21
C VAL A 63 10.17 -8.52 -6.82
N ARG A 64 9.52 -9.04 -7.85
CA ARG A 64 8.44 -8.34 -8.55
C ARG A 64 7.08 -8.71 -7.98
N ALA A 65 6.25 -7.71 -7.78
CA ALA A 65 4.88 -7.91 -7.34
C ALA A 65 3.96 -7.01 -8.16
N ASP A 66 2.92 -7.61 -8.75
CA ASP A 66 1.97 -6.90 -9.59
C ASP A 66 0.78 -6.44 -8.77
N PHE A 67 0.33 -5.22 -9.03
CA PHE A 67 -0.77 -4.58 -8.31
C PHE A 67 -1.75 -3.93 -9.27
N ARG A 68 -2.97 -3.76 -8.80
CA ARG A 68 -3.99 -3.02 -9.53
C ARG A 68 -4.82 -2.17 -8.57
N CYS A 69 -5.29 -1.03 -9.06
CA CYS A 69 -6.21 -0.20 -8.31
C CYS A 69 -7.62 -0.79 -8.39
N LEU A 70 -8.22 -1.06 -7.24
CA LEU A 70 -9.60 -1.56 -7.16
C LEU A 70 -10.60 -0.43 -7.13
N SER A 71 -10.30 0.65 -6.41
CA SER A 71 -11.19 1.80 -6.33
C SER A 71 -10.40 3.05 -5.99
N SER A 72 -10.88 4.19 -6.46
CA SER A 72 -10.31 5.47 -6.11
C SER A 72 -11.40 6.53 -6.04
N ALA A 73 -11.32 7.39 -5.02
CA ALA A 73 -12.15 8.57 -4.87
C ALA A 73 -11.19 9.71 -4.53
N GLU A 74 -11.09 10.69 -5.43
CA GLU A 74 -10.11 11.76 -5.34
C GLU A 74 -10.13 12.44 -3.97
N ASN A 75 -8.95 12.59 -3.36
CA ASN A 75 -8.72 13.20 -2.05
C ASN A 75 -9.37 12.45 -0.87
N GLU A 76 -9.98 11.29 -1.10
CA GLU A 76 -10.71 10.56 -0.07
C GLU A 76 -10.22 9.14 0.14
N ARG A 77 -10.05 8.36 -0.94
CA ARG A 77 -9.77 6.95 -0.80
C ARG A 77 -9.06 6.38 -2.02
N TYR A 78 -8.08 5.50 -1.74
CA TYR A 78 -7.37 4.75 -2.77
C TYR A 78 -7.16 3.32 -2.28
N VAL A 79 -7.54 2.34 -3.10
CA VAL A 79 -7.42 0.93 -2.73
C VAL A 79 -6.69 0.18 -3.83
N TRP A 80 -5.64 -0.56 -3.47
CA TRP A 80 -5.01 -1.47 -4.43
C TRP A 80 -4.97 -2.89 -3.90
N GLU A 81 -4.89 -3.83 -4.84
CA GLU A 81 -4.80 -5.25 -4.55
C GLU A 81 -3.60 -5.83 -5.25
N GLN A 82 -2.90 -6.75 -4.58
CA GLN A 82 -1.82 -7.49 -5.17
C GLN A 82 -2.37 -8.66 -6.00
N ASP A 83 -1.83 -8.84 -7.21
CA ASP A 83 -2.09 -10.03 -8.01
C ASP A 83 -1.19 -11.14 -7.49
N LEU A 84 -1.79 -12.13 -6.85
CA LEU A 84 -1.07 -13.24 -6.21
C LEU A 84 -0.84 -14.43 -7.14
N GLU A 85 -1.57 -14.49 -8.24
CA GLU A 85 -1.52 -15.63 -9.16
C GLU A 85 -0.10 -15.83 -9.71
N GLY A 86 0.39 -17.07 -9.62
CA GLY A 86 1.73 -17.39 -10.08
C GLY A 86 2.86 -16.94 -9.16
N THR A 87 2.54 -16.43 -7.97
CA THR A 87 3.54 -15.97 -7.00
C THR A 87 3.65 -16.94 -5.82
N PRO A 88 4.79 -16.94 -5.10
CA PRO A 88 4.92 -17.75 -3.87
C PRO A 88 3.90 -17.37 -2.79
N PHE A 89 3.41 -16.13 -2.81
CA PHE A 89 2.43 -15.65 -1.82
C PHE A 89 1.08 -16.36 -1.94
N ALA A 90 0.75 -16.90 -3.12
CA ALA A 90 -0.50 -17.60 -3.36
C ALA A 90 -0.67 -18.85 -2.50
N ARG A 91 0.41 -19.38 -1.94
CA ARG A 91 0.35 -20.55 -1.04
C ARG A 91 -0.34 -20.22 0.28
N HIS A 92 -0.20 -19.00 0.74
CA HIS A 92 -0.68 -18.58 2.07
C HIS A 92 -1.79 -17.55 2.01
N LEU A 93 -1.92 -16.83 0.90
CA LEU A 93 -2.87 -15.74 0.76
C LEU A 93 -3.87 -16.02 -0.36
N ARG A 94 -5.14 -15.72 -0.10
CA ARG A 94 -6.19 -15.67 -1.11
C ARG A 94 -6.28 -14.28 -1.69
N SER A 95 -6.06 -13.27 -0.87
CA SER A 95 -6.05 -11.87 -1.30
C SER A 95 -5.19 -11.04 -0.37
N ALA A 96 -4.66 -9.96 -0.90
CA ALA A 96 -3.90 -8.98 -0.13
C ALA A 96 -4.19 -7.60 -0.74
N ARG A 97 -4.73 -6.68 0.06
CA ARG A 97 -5.00 -5.33 -0.42
C ARG A 97 -4.62 -4.29 0.62
N ILE A 98 -4.35 -3.10 0.14
CA ILE A 98 -4.10 -1.92 0.95
C ILE A 98 -5.21 -0.91 0.68
N GLU A 99 -5.78 -0.38 1.75
CA GLU A 99 -6.79 0.67 1.69
C GLU A 99 -6.21 1.92 2.33
N ILE A 100 -6.30 3.02 1.62
CA ILE A 100 -5.84 4.33 2.11
C ILE A 100 -7.05 5.23 2.18
N ALA A 101 -7.34 5.75 3.37
CA ALA A 101 -8.42 6.72 3.55
C ALA A 101 -7.82 8.04 4.02
N LEU A 102 -8.28 9.14 3.41
CA LEU A 102 -7.83 10.48 3.72
C LEU A 102 -9.01 11.31 4.17
N ARG A 103 -8.79 12.16 5.18
CA ARG A 103 -9.77 13.17 5.55
C ARG A 103 -9.06 14.40 6.11
N PRO A 104 -9.62 15.59 5.89
CA PRO A 104 -9.06 16.79 6.49
C PRO A 104 -9.08 16.70 8.01
N GLU A 105 -7.98 17.14 8.64
CA GLU A 105 -7.88 17.21 10.09
C GLU A 105 -7.06 18.44 10.45
N GLY A 106 -7.73 19.46 10.99
CA GLY A 106 -7.07 20.74 11.24
C GLY A 106 -6.56 21.35 9.93
N GLU A 107 -5.29 21.72 9.89
CA GLU A 107 -4.64 22.24 8.67
C GLU A 107 -3.98 21.14 7.84
N GLY A 108 -4.07 19.90 8.31
CA GLY A 108 -3.44 18.77 7.65
C GLY A 108 -4.43 17.72 7.22
N THR A 109 -3.94 16.48 7.14
CA THR A 109 -4.72 15.33 6.69
C THR A 109 -4.51 14.17 7.63
N ARG A 110 -5.60 13.52 8.01
CA ARG A 110 -5.52 12.23 8.68
C ARG A 110 -5.45 11.15 7.63
N VAL A 111 -4.44 10.30 7.72
CA VAL A 111 -4.24 9.17 6.82
C VAL A 111 -4.45 7.88 7.60
N ASP A 112 -5.40 7.07 7.15
CA ASP A 112 -5.63 5.74 7.69
C ASP A 112 -5.16 4.73 6.65
N LEU A 113 -4.12 3.95 6.98
CA LEU A 113 -3.63 2.85 6.14
C LEU A 113 -4.09 1.53 6.72
N SER A 114 -4.72 0.71 5.89
CA SER A 114 -5.18 -0.62 6.30
C SER A 114 -4.60 -1.69 5.39
N SER A 115 -4.11 -2.75 6.01
CA SER A 115 -3.72 -3.97 5.31
C SER A 115 -4.81 -5.00 5.55
N VAL A 116 -5.41 -5.52 4.47
CA VAL A 116 -6.48 -6.50 4.54
C VAL A 116 -6.02 -7.75 3.78
N GLN A 117 -5.84 -8.83 4.51
CA GLN A 117 -5.38 -10.10 3.92
C GLN A 117 -6.38 -11.21 4.23
N SER A 118 -6.65 -12.05 3.23
CA SER A 118 -7.40 -13.28 3.40
C SER A 118 -6.41 -14.42 3.32
N LEU A 119 -6.33 -15.24 4.38
CA LEU A 119 -5.34 -16.29 4.50
C LEU A 119 -5.90 -17.66 4.15
N LYS A 120 -5.04 -18.57 3.70
CA LYS A 120 -5.39 -19.95 3.34
C LYS A 120 -4.94 -20.94 4.41
N GLY A 121 -5.72 -22.00 4.58
CA GLY A 121 -5.33 -23.16 5.39
C GLY A 121 -4.93 -22.80 6.82
N MET A 122 -3.82 -23.35 7.28
CA MET A 122 -3.31 -23.07 8.63
C MET A 122 -2.94 -21.59 8.83
N SER A 123 -2.62 -20.89 7.74
CA SER A 123 -2.33 -19.48 7.80
C SER A 123 -3.53 -18.63 8.20
N ARG A 124 -4.74 -19.18 8.15
CA ARG A 124 -5.99 -18.47 8.54
C ARG A 124 -5.95 -17.99 9.97
N LEU A 125 -5.19 -18.64 10.83
CA LEU A 125 -5.05 -18.26 12.23
C LEU A 125 -4.20 -16.99 12.40
N GLY A 126 -3.39 -16.67 11.37
CA GLY A 126 -2.43 -15.57 11.44
C GLY A 126 -1.41 -15.81 12.53
N SER A 127 -0.22 -15.26 12.43
CA SER A 127 0.74 -15.30 13.51
C SER A 127 0.93 -13.91 14.09
N PRO A 128 1.25 -13.78 15.39
CA PRO A 128 1.60 -12.48 15.96
C PRO A 128 2.75 -11.82 15.20
N MET A 129 3.67 -12.62 14.67
CA MET A 129 4.81 -12.16 13.89
C MET A 129 4.38 -11.52 12.56
N MET A 130 3.42 -12.14 11.86
CA MET A 130 2.86 -11.58 10.63
C MET A 130 2.16 -10.25 10.87
N ARG A 131 1.37 -10.18 11.94
CA ARG A 131 0.67 -8.95 12.31
C ARG A 131 1.64 -7.83 12.66
N ARG A 132 2.69 -8.16 13.39
CA ARG A 132 3.74 -7.22 13.73
C ARG A 132 4.43 -6.68 12.47
N GLY A 133 4.77 -7.58 11.54
CA GLY A 133 5.38 -7.20 10.27
C GLY A 133 4.49 -6.27 9.46
N GLN A 134 3.19 -6.54 9.41
CA GLN A 134 2.24 -5.67 8.72
C GLN A 134 2.15 -4.29 9.38
N ARG A 135 2.07 -4.23 10.72
CA ARG A 135 2.05 -2.95 11.43
C ARG A 135 3.30 -2.14 11.16
N GLU A 136 4.46 -2.78 11.21
CA GLU A 136 5.73 -2.12 10.92
C GLU A 136 5.77 -1.56 9.50
N THR A 137 5.30 -2.34 8.53
CA THR A 137 5.22 -1.89 7.14
C THR A 137 4.32 -0.67 6.99
N LEU A 138 3.15 -0.69 7.62
CA LEU A 138 2.23 0.44 7.55
C LEU A 138 2.82 1.69 8.24
N ASP A 139 3.48 1.51 9.38
CA ASP A 139 4.13 2.63 10.08
C ASP A 139 5.27 3.21 9.24
N GLU A 140 6.07 2.37 8.61
CA GLU A 140 7.15 2.81 7.71
C GLU A 140 6.59 3.56 6.50
N ALA A 141 5.45 3.10 5.97
CA ALA A 141 4.77 3.78 4.86
C ALA A 141 4.27 5.16 5.29
N LEU A 142 3.69 5.27 6.48
CA LEU A 142 3.27 6.57 7.02
C LEU A 142 4.46 7.50 7.24
N ASP A 143 5.58 6.97 7.74
CA ASP A 143 6.83 7.73 7.86
C ASP A 143 7.29 8.23 6.48
N GLY A 144 7.15 7.38 5.46
CA GLY A 144 7.49 7.73 4.10
C GLY A 144 6.63 8.87 3.55
N ILE A 145 5.33 8.84 3.82
CA ILE A 145 4.42 9.92 3.42
C ILE A 145 4.82 11.23 4.09
N GLU A 146 5.07 11.21 5.40
CA GLU A 146 5.54 12.41 6.10
C GLU A 146 6.81 12.97 5.50
N ARG A 147 7.80 12.11 5.30
CA ARG A 147 9.10 12.52 4.75
C ARG A 147 8.98 13.10 3.34
N ALA A 148 8.13 12.51 2.51
CA ALA A 148 7.95 12.96 1.14
C ALA A 148 7.25 14.31 1.03
N LEU A 149 6.43 14.67 2.02
CA LEU A 149 5.60 15.87 1.99
C LEU A 149 6.08 17.00 2.94
N THR A 150 7.16 16.79 3.65
CA THR A 150 7.72 17.80 4.56
C THR A 150 9.07 18.36 4.10
#